data_8033465d662439471f423ed9feb83fc2
#
_entry.id   8033465d662439471f423ed9feb83fc2
#
_cell.length_a   1.000
_cell.length_b   1.000
_cell.length_c   1.000
_cell.angle_alpha   90.00
_cell.angle_beta   90.00
_cell.angle_gamma   90.00
#
_symmetry.space_group_name_H-M   'P 1'
#
loop_
_entity.id
_entity.type
_entity.pdbx_description
1 polymer ?
#
loop_
_entity_poly.entity_id
_entity_poly.type
_entity_poly.pdbx_seq_one_letter_code
_entity_poly.pdbx_strand_id
1 'polypeptide(L)'
;MRKVMDMNQASECIDSRQRTGQPWNDMHPEALESMSSLRGDERGMGSMLSKASQVFILTDENVAPFWLPEVAHWLHCDSAIDIVIKAGEQHKNLQTVQRIWKTLMKHHADRNALLINLGGGTITDLGGFAASTYKRGIKFINIPTTLLAMVDAAIGGKTGIDFGGVKNQIGTFAEAEAVLVKPDFLITLPQRELLSGLSEMLKYGFVTDANLLNVNLENYQQHIVRCGEIKRDIVAKDPTEKGLRNILNFGHTLGHALESHCLTTAHPLLHGEAVALGMEAALWLSIKQCGLDEQVLKDYEKKLPMLLSEAEITLSEADIEPILGYLAHDKKNKGEKPQFVLLEAIGKPVRDVTVDYDTIKRSLEYMINEYGKR
;
A
#
# COMPACT_ATOMS: atom_id res chain seq x y z
N MET A 1 23.62 -8.09 -16.23
CA MET A 1 23.40 -8.75 -14.92
C MET A 1 23.74 -7.73 -13.85
N ARG A 2 22.77 -6.98 -13.34
CA ARG A 2 22.96 -6.08 -12.20
C ARG A 2 22.91 -6.94 -10.93
N LYS A 3 23.96 -6.90 -10.11
CA LYS A 3 23.99 -7.54 -8.80
C LYS A 3 22.89 -6.92 -7.93
N VAL A 4 21.94 -7.74 -7.49
CA VAL A 4 21.09 -7.39 -6.36
C VAL A 4 22.02 -7.21 -5.16
N MET A 5 22.03 -6.04 -4.54
CA MET A 5 22.75 -5.85 -3.29
C MET A 5 22.10 -6.72 -2.23
N ASP A 6 22.87 -7.58 -1.61
CA ASP A 6 22.47 -8.33 -0.42
C ASP A 6 22.13 -7.35 0.72
N MET A 7 21.17 -7.70 1.59
CA MET A 7 20.77 -6.89 2.75
C MET A 7 21.96 -6.52 3.65
N ASN A 8 22.99 -7.36 3.73
CA ASN A 8 24.24 -7.04 4.41
C ASN A 8 25.02 -5.92 3.71
N GLN A 9 25.03 -5.88 2.37
CA GLN A 9 25.66 -4.81 1.60
C GLN A 9 24.90 -3.50 1.71
N ALA A 10 23.55 -3.55 1.80
CA ALA A 10 22.73 -2.37 2.06
C ALA A 10 22.96 -1.81 3.47
N SER A 11 23.06 -2.69 4.48
CA SER A 11 23.38 -2.33 5.86
C SER A 11 24.80 -1.73 5.97
N GLU A 12 25.79 -2.28 5.25
CA GLU A 12 27.14 -1.73 5.20
C GLU A 12 27.20 -0.36 4.48
N CYS A 13 26.39 -0.16 3.43
CA CYS A 13 26.25 1.15 2.79
C CYS A 13 25.61 2.19 3.72
N ILE A 14 24.57 1.80 4.48
CA ILE A 14 23.92 2.66 5.48
C ILE A 14 24.91 3.01 6.60
N ASP A 15 25.65 2.03 7.11
CA ASP A 15 26.69 2.22 8.12
C ASP A 15 27.85 3.09 7.63
N SER A 16 28.27 2.94 6.36
CA SER A 16 29.31 3.77 5.76
C SER A 16 28.87 5.22 5.61
N ARG A 17 27.59 5.46 5.28
CA ARG A 17 26.99 6.78 5.17
C ARG A 17 26.92 7.52 6.52
N GLN A 18 26.51 6.80 7.58
CA GLN A 18 26.54 7.37 8.94
C GLN A 18 27.95 7.76 9.39
N ARG A 19 28.99 7.10 8.87
CA ARG A 19 30.41 7.38 9.17
C ARG A 19 31.04 8.45 8.28
N THR A 20 30.63 8.58 7.01
CA THR A 20 31.31 9.44 6.02
C THR A 20 30.55 10.70 5.65
N GLY A 21 29.24 10.76 5.88
CA GLY A 21 28.39 11.91 5.51
C GLY A 21 28.31 12.16 3.99
N GLN A 22 28.72 11.22 3.14
CA GLN A 22 28.70 11.39 1.69
C GLN A 22 27.29 11.27 1.11
N PRO A 23 26.89 12.15 0.16
CA PRO A 23 25.61 12.05 -0.55
C PRO A 23 25.49 10.75 -1.33
N TRP A 24 24.29 10.16 -1.35
CA TRP A 24 23.96 8.92 -2.08
C TRP A 24 24.28 9.00 -3.57
N ASN A 25 24.09 10.16 -4.15
CA ASN A 25 24.33 10.42 -5.59
C ASN A 25 25.77 10.19 -6.02
N ASP A 26 26.74 10.35 -5.11
CA ASP A 26 28.15 10.13 -5.41
C ASP A 26 28.51 8.64 -5.44
N MET A 27 27.68 7.79 -4.82
CA MET A 27 27.89 6.34 -4.76
C MET A 27 27.16 5.56 -5.87
N HIS A 28 26.08 6.12 -6.43
CA HIS A 28 25.24 5.46 -7.44
C HIS A 28 24.73 6.41 -8.54
N PRO A 29 25.63 6.99 -9.34
CA PRO A 29 25.26 7.93 -10.41
C PRO A 29 24.32 7.34 -11.47
N GLU A 30 24.37 6.02 -11.70
CA GLU A 30 23.51 5.33 -12.67
C GLU A 30 22.05 5.13 -12.18
N ALA A 31 21.79 5.25 -10.87
CA ALA A 31 20.45 5.11 -10.31
C ALA A 31 19.55 6.31 -10.64
N LEU A 32 20.13 7.46 -10.96
CA LEU A 32 19.41 8.68 -11.33
C LEU A 32 18.76 8.62 -12.73
N GLU A 33 19.26 7.76 -13.62
CA GLU A 33 18.76 7.66 -15.00
C GLU A 33 17.50 6.80 -15.17
N SER A 34 17.10 6.01 -14.15
CA SER A 34 16.03 5.02 -14.27
C SER A 34 14.68 5.44 -13.67
N MET A 35 14.40 6.73 -13.60
CA MET A 35 13.16 7.23 -12.99
C MET A 35 11.97 7.06 -13.93
N SER A 36 11.02 6.21 -13.57
CA SER A 36 9.72 6.16 -14.22
C SER A 36 8.70 6.96 -13.42
N SER A 37 8.11 7.98 -14.02
CA SER A 37 6.94 8.66 -13.50
C SER A 37 5.69 7.97 -14.04
N LEU A 38 4.85 7.45 -13.17
CA LEU A 38 3.55 6.87 -13.55
C LEU A 38 2.53 7.96 -13.90
N ARG A 39 2.79 9.20 -13.48
CA ARG A 39 1.97 10.37 -13.80
C ARG A 39 2.85 11.63 -13.80
N GLY A 40 2.90 12.31 -14.92
CA GLY A 40 3.75 13.49 -15.12
C GLY A 40 5.19 13.13 -15.53
N ASP A 41 5.84 13.98 -16.29
CA ASP A 41 7.25 13.91 -16.64
C ASP A 41 8.08 14.84 -15.72
N GLU A 42 9.40 14.67 -15.68
CA GLU A 42 10.29 15.52 -14.88
C GLU A 42 10.16 17.00 -15.24
N ARG A 43 9.87 17.32 -16.52
CA ARG A 43 9.64 18.68 -16.98
C ARG A 43 8.36 19.26 -16.40
N GLY A 44 7.31 18.43 -16.27
CA GLY A 44 6.08 18.78 -15.57
C GLY A 44 6.30 19.06 -14.09
N MET A 45 7.15 18.28 -13.43
CA MET A 45 7.52 18.46 -12.02
C MET A 45 8.26 19.76 -11.77
N GLY A 46 9.32 20.05 -12.52
CA GLY A 46 10.06 21.32 -12.39
C GLY A 46 9.13 22.52 -12.55
N SER A 47 8.15 22.45 -13.46
CA SER A 47 7.12 23.48 -13.62
C SER A 47 6.17 23.57 -12.42
N MET A 48 5.83 22.47 -11.75
CA MET A 48 4.99 22.50 -10.55
C MET A 48 5.73 23.11 -9.35
N LEU A 49 6.96 22.69 -9.13
CA LEU A 49 7.82 23.20 -8.05
C LEU A 49 8.08 24.70 -8.21
N SER A 50 8.41 25.15 -9.43
CA SER A 50 8.69 26.58 -9.71
C SER A 50 7.46 27.49 -9.59
N LYS A 51 6.24 26.94 -9.71
CA LYS A 51 4.98 27.67 -9.54
C LYS A 51 4.42 27.61 -8.12
N ALA A 52 4.93 26.73 -7.28
CA ALA A 52 4.51 26.64 -5.90
C ALA A 52 4.97 27.87 -5.11
N SER A 53 4.07 28.47 -4.34
CA SER A 53 4.41 29.60 -3.45
C SER A 53 5.31 29.16 -2.31
N GLN A 54 5.13 27.91 -1.83
CA GLN A 54 5.90 27.23 -0.81
C GLN A 54 5.82 25.71 -1.03
N VAL A 55 6.88 25.00 -0.68
CA VAL A 55 6.96 23.55 -0.72
C VAL A 55 7.05 23.01 0.70
N PHE A 56 6.27 21.98 0.98
CA PHE A 56 6.29 21.21 2.22
C PHE A 56 6.58 19.75 1.91
N ILE A 57 7.41 19.10 2.73
CA ILE A 57 7.66 17.65 2.62
C ILE A 57 7.13 16.98 3.87
N LEU A 58 6.07 16.18 3.71
CA LEU A 58 5.53 15.32 4.75
C LEU A 58 6.19 13.96 4.68
N THR A 59 6.73 13.50 5.80
CA THR A 59 7.34 12.18 5.92
C THR A 59 7.21 11.65 7.35
N ASP A 60 7.64 10.43 7.61
CA ASP A 60 7.71 9.87 8.96
C ASP A 60 9.13 9.72 9.49
N GLU A 61 9.24 9.43 10.79
CA GLU A 61 10.52 9.31 11.50
C GLU A 61 11.41 8.16 11.02
N ASN A 62 10.86 7.15 10.32
CA ASN A 62 11.62 6.05 9.76
C ASN A 62 12.21 6.40 8.39
N VAL A 63 11.48 7.16 7.57
CA VAL A 63 11.88 7.55 6.21
C VAL A 63 12.79 8.78 6.22
N ALA A 64 12.52 9.75 7.10
CA ALA A 64 13.19 11.04 7.14
C ALA A 64 14.74 10.93 7.19
N PRO A 65 15.36 10.11 8.06
CA PRO A 65 16.82 10.05 8.18
C PRO A 65 17.54 9.59 6.92
N PHE A 66 16.86 8.78 6.10
CA PHE A 66 17.45 8.17 4.89
C PHE A 66 17.19 9.01 3.64
N TRP A 67 15.97 9.53 3.49
CA TRP A 67 15.50 9.99 2.20
C TRP A 67 15.10 11.46 2.13
N LEU A 68 14.83 12.12 3.27
CA LEU A 68 14.37 13.51 3.25
C LEU A 68 15.40 14.47 2.63
N PRO A 69 16.68 14.48 3.05
CA PRO A 69 17.68 15.35 2.43
C PRO A 69 17.91 15.06 0.95
N GLU A 70 17.92 13.75 0.59
CA GLU A 70 18.14 13.32 -0.79
C GLU A 70 17.04 13.78 -1.73
N VAL A 71 15.78 13.64 -1.29
CA VAL A 71 14.61 14.05 -2.09
C VAL A 71 14.54 15.56 -2.19
N ALA A 72 14.83 16.30 -1.10
CA ALA A 72 14.87 17.77 -1.14
C ALA A 72 15.94 18.27 -2.12
N HIS A 73 17.14 17.69 -2.09
CA HIS A 73 18.21 18.03 -3.02
C HIS A 73 17.85 17.65 -4.48
N TRP A 74 17.38 16.42 -4.70
CA TRP A 74 16.99 15.93 -6.02
C TRP A 74 15.90 16.78 -6.68
N LEU A 75 14.92 17.23 -5.91
CA LEU A 75 13.83 18.08 -6.40
C LEU A 75 14.21 19.57 -6.43
N HIS A 76 15.45 19.95 -6.07
CA HIS A 76 15.90 21.34 -5.94
C HIS A 76 14.97 22.18 -5.04
N CYS A 77 14.51 21.58 -3.94
CA CYS A 77 13.64 22.23 -2.95
C CYS A 77 14.26 22.21 -1.54
N ASP A 78 15.55 22.49 -1.41
CA ASP A 78 16.30 22.51 -0.13
C ASP A 78 15.71 23.52 0.88
N SER A 79 14.92 24.48 0.43
CA SER A 79 14.17 25.41 1.28
C SER A 79 12.77 24.93 1.68
N ALA A 80 12.41 23.67 1.34
CA ALA A 80 11.12 23.10 1.72
C ALA A 80 10.98 23.03 3.25
N ILE A 81 9.74 23.09 3.71
CA ILE A 81 9.42 22.97 5.14
C ILE A 81 9.09 21.52 5.46
N ASP A 82 9.88 20.92 6.32
CA ASP A 82 9.72 19.53 6.70
C ASP A 82 8.62 19.34 7.73
N ILE A 83 7.78 18.31 7.51
CA ILE A 83 6.74 17.86 8.43
C ILE A 83 7.01 16.39 8.74
N VAL A 84 7.73 16.12 9.81
CA VAL A 84 8.03 14.75 10.24
C VAL A 84 7.00 14.31 11.27
N ILE A 85 6.31 13.20 11.01
CA ILE A 85 5.32 12.59 11.90
C ILE A 85 5.84 11.26 12.48
N LYS A 86 5.11 10.70 13.43
CA LYS A 86 5.37 9.35 13.93
C LYS A 86 5.02 8.32 12.86
N ALA A 87 5.85 7.28 12.76
CA ALA A 87 5.59 6.16 11.87
C ALA A 87 4.50 5.21 12.42
N GLY A 88 3.86 4.48 11.51
CA GLY A 88 2.88 3.44 11.83
C GLY A 88 1.43 3.87 11.64
N GLU A 89 0.59 2.89 11.32
CA GLU A 89 -0.83 3.07 10.99
C GLU A 89 -1.63 3.68 12.15
N GLN A 90 -1.26 3.43 13.41
CA GLN A 90 -1.89 4.04 14.60
C GLN A 90 -1.83 5.57 14.59
N HIS A 91 -0.94 6.17 13.79
CA HIS A 91 -0.80 7.60 13.61
C HIS A 91 -1.56 8.15 12.39
N LYS A 92 -2.24 7.30 11.61
CA LYS A 92 -3.11 7.68 10.50
C LYS A 92 -4.47 8.19 11.01
N ASN A 93 -4.47 9.25 11.77
CA ASN A 93 -5.63 9.76 12.50
C ASN A 93 -5.80 11.27 12.41
N LEU A 94 -6.93 11.77 12.90
CA LEU A 94 -7.27 13.20 12.85
C LEU A 94 -6.29 14.07 13.63
N GLN A 95 -5.68 13.58 14.70
CA GLN A 95 -4.73 14.36 15.50
C GLN A 95 -3.46 14.67 14.67
N THR A 96 -2.98 13.70 13.91
CA THR A 96 -1.86 13.87 13.00
C THR A 96 -2.21 14.85 11.87
N VAL A 97 -3.39 14.74 11.27
CA VAL A 97 -3.87 15.70 10.26
C VAL A 97 -3.92 17.12 10.81
N GLN A 98 -4.44 17.30 12.04
CA GLN A 98 -4.44 18.63 12.69
C GLN A 98 -3.02 19.18 12.88
N ARG A 99 -2.04 18.34 13.18
CA ARG A 99 -0.62 18.74 13.27
C ARG A 99 -0.11 19.23 11.92
N ILE A 100 -0.42 18.52 10.83
CA ILE A 100 -0.05 18.95 9.47
C ILE A 100 -0.68 20.30 9.15
N TRP A 101 -1.99 20.46 9.34
CA TRP A 101 -2.68 21.73 9.08
C TRP A 101 -2.13 22.88 9.92
N LYS A 102 -1.81 22.64 11.21
CA LYS A 102 -1.19 23.66 12.07
C LYS A 102 0.17 24.10 11.54
N THR A 103 0.98 23.17 11.00
CA THR A 103 2.27 23.50 10.40
C THR A 103 2.09 24.32 9.13
N LEU A 104 1.17 23.90 8.22
CA LEU A 104 0.83 24.68 7.03
C LEU A 104 0.38 26.12 7.39
N MET A 105 -0.48 26.26 8.40
CA MET A 105 -0.97 27.57 8.88
C MET A 105 0.16 28.41 9.48
N LYS A 106 1.00 27.82 10.31
CA LYS A 106 2.13 28.50 10.95
C LYS A 106 3.09 29.12 9.93
N HIS A 107 3.28 28.45 8.81
CA HIS A 107 4.14 28.92 7.73
C HIS A 107 3.38 29.68 6.63
N HIS A 108 2.12 30.10 6.91
CA HIS A 108 1.30 30.91 6.02
C HIS A 108 1.05 30.27 4.64
N ALA A 109 1.00 28.92 4.54
CA ALA A 109 0.73 28.23 3.28
C ALA A 109 -0.54 28.77 2.61
N ASP A 110 -0.44 29.18 1.37
CA ASP A 110 -1.58 29.64 0.55
C ASP A 110 -2.16 28.48 -0.31
N ARG A 111 -3.04 28.80 -1.26
CA ARG A 111 -3.66 27.79 -2.15
C ARG A 111 -2.71 27.28 -3.24
N ASN A 112 -1.59 27.97 -3.46
CA ASN A 112 -0.55 27.56 -4.42
C ASN A 112 0.58 26.79 -3.74
N ALA A 113 0.51 26.55 -2.43
CA ALA A 113 1.46 25.69 -1.73
C ALA A 113 1.38 24.25 -2.28
N LEU A 114 2.52 23.56 -2.26
CA LEU A 114 2.66 22.17 -2.69
C LEU A 114 3.05 21.30 -1.49
N LEU A 115 2.33 20.21 -1.27
CA LEU A 115 2.68 19.18 -0.30
C LEU A 115 3.27 17.96 -1.00
N ILE A 116 4.47 17.56 -0.64
CA ILE A 116 5.12 16.33 -1.11
C ILE A 116 4.98 15.29 -0.01
N ASN A 117 4.33 14.18 -0.32
CA ASN A 117 4.14 13.03 0.58
C ASN A 117 5.24 12.02 0.30
N LEU A 118 6.29 12.00 1.13
CA LEU A 118 7.43 11.09 1.03
C LEU A 118 7.29 9.98 2.06
N GLY A 119 6.84 8.79 1.65
CA GLY A 119 6.63 7.69 2.60
C GLY A 119 5.79 6.53 2.06
N GLY A 120 5.41 5.64 2.94
CA GLY A 120 4.50 4.52 2.65
C GLY A 120 3.04 4.93 2.47
N GLY A 121 2.14 3.94 2.38
CA GLY A 121 0.70 4.14 2.22
C GLY A 121 0.08 5.06 3.28
N THR A 122 0.49 4.94 4.53
CA THR A 122 0.05 5.83 5.63
C THR A 122 0.33 7.30 5.32
N ILE A 123 1.53 7.62 4.82
CA ILE A 123 1.93 8.99 4.49
C ILE A 123 1.16 9.51 3.26
N THR A 124 1.02 8.69 2.22
CA THR A 124 0.33 9.11 0.99
C THR A 124 -1.17 9.34 1.22
N ASP A 125 -1.82 8.48 2.01
CA ASP A 125 -3.24 8.63 2.36
C ASP A 125 -3.48 9.84 3.26
N LEU A 126 -2.73 9.95 4.36
CA LEU A 126 -2.85 11.01 5.35
C LEU A 126 -2.52 12.37 4.74
N GLY A 127 -1.42 12.45 3.99
CA GLY A 127 -0.96 13.69 3.36
C GLY A 127 -1.91 14.13 2.24
N GLY A 128 -2.39 13.19 1.42
CA GLY A 128 -3.41 13.47 0.40
C GLY A 128 -4.71 14.00 1.03
N PHE A 129 -5.17 13.39 2.15
CA PHE A 129 -6.33 13.88 2.89
C PHE A 129 -6.09 15.28 3.49
N ALA A 130 -4.94 15.50 4.11
CA ALA A 130 -4.58 16.81 4.66
C ALA A 130 -4.54 17.90 3.57
N ALA A 131 -3.93 17.59 2.42
CA ALA A 131 -3.85 18.51 1.28
C ALA A 131 -5.22 18.80 0.67
N SER A 132 -6.02 17.76 0.42
CA SER A 132 -7.35 17.91 -0.22
C SER A 132 -8.35 18.72 0.62
N THR A 133 -8.16 18.77 1.93
CA THR A 133 -9.05 19.45 2.87
C THR A 133 -8.53 20.82 3.33
N TYR A 134 -7.21 21.06 3.30
CA TYR A 134 -6.62 22.34 3.65
C TYR A 134 -7.01 23.43 2.64
N LYS A 135 -7.58 24.53 3.10
CA LYS A 135 -8.07 25.67 2.25
C LYS A 135 -8.98 25.23 1.06
N ARG A 136 -9.70 24.12 1.17
CA ARG A 136 -10.51 23.46 0.14
C ARG A 136 -9.69 22.83 -0.97
N GLY A 137 -8.45 22.44 -0.68
CA GLY A 137 -7.53 21.75 -1.56
C GLY A 137 -6.30 22.59 -1.90
N ILE A 138 -5.12 22.02 -1.62
CA ILE A 138 -3.83 22.42 -2.16
C ILE A 138 -3.28 21.26 -2.99
N LYS A 139 -2.35 21.54 -3.88
CA LYS A 139 -1.70 20.50 -4.69
C LYS A 139 -0.83 19.59 -3.85
N PHE A 140 -0.74 18.32 -4.24
CA PHE A 140 0.18 17.38 -3.61
C PHE A 140 0.77 16.38 -4.61
N ILE A 141 1.92 15.82 -4.24
CA ILE A 141 2.67 14.81 -4.98
C ILE A 141 2.93 13.65 -4.04
N ASN A 142 2.85 12.41 -4.54
CA ASN A 142 3.23 11.23 -3.80
C ASN A 142 4.59 10.70 -4.26
N ILE A 143 5.49 10.45 -3.32
CA ILE A 143 6.78 9.77 -3.51
C ILE A 143 6.76 8.53 -2.61
N PRO A 144 6.20 7.40 -3.09
CA PRO A 144 6.07 6.19 -2.31
C PRO A 144 7.42 5.56 -2.00
N THR A 145 7.65 5.18 -0.73
CA THR A 145 8.89 4.54 -0.27
C THR A 145 8.71 3.08 0.17
N THR A 146 7.49 2.55 0.11
CA THR A 146 7.21 1.13 0.34
C THR A 146 6.72 0.48 -0.95
N LEU A 147 6.98 -0.82 -1.13
CA LEU A 147 6.51 -1.56 -2.31
C LEU A 147 4.99 -1.49 -2.43
N LEU A 148 4.27 -1.68 -1.33
CA LEU A 148 2.80 -1.58 -1.29
C LEU A 148 2.31 -0.21 -1.80
N ALA A 149 2.95 0.88 -1.38
CA ALA A 149 2.56 2.20 -1.85
C ALA A 149 2.92 2.42 -3.33
N MET A 150 4.05 1.89 -3.81
CA MET A 150 4.48 2.00 -5.21
C MET A 150 3.53 1.31 -6.17
N VAL A 151 3.00 0.14 -5.77
CA VAL A 151 2.14 -0.67 -6.66
C VAL A 151 0.66 -0.45 -6.43
N ASP A 152 0.28 0.06 -5.25
CA ASP A 152 -1.14 0.19 -4.88
C ASP A 152 -1.47 1.52 -4.20
N ALA A 153 -1.14 1.75 -2.95
CA ALA A 153 -1.75 2.76 -2.10
C ALA A 153 -1.57 4.21 -2.61
N ALA A 154 -0.41 4.58 -3.16
CA ALA A 154 -0.17 5.94 -3.65
C ALA A 154 -0.92 6.30 -4.93
N ILE A 155 -1.57 5.33 -5.60
CA ILE A 155 -2.20 5.45 -6.91
C ILE A 155 -3.72 5.36 -6.77
N GLY A 156 -4.45 6.29 -7.41
CA GLY A 156 -5.90 6.19 -7.54
C GLY A 156 -6.71 7.06 -6.61
N GLY A 157 -6.06 8.03 -5.95
CA GLY A 157 -6.71 9.17 -5.31
C GLY A 157 -7.58 8.87 -4.08
N LYS A 158 -7.59 7.64 -3.58
CA LYS A 158 -8.17 7.38 -2.26
C LYS A 158 -7.25 7.96 -1.21
N THR A 159 -7.73 8.92 -0.45
CA THR A 159 -6.99 9.52 0.67
C THR A 159 -7.86 9.45 1.91
N GLY A 160 -7.26 9.28 3.09
CA GLY A 160 -8.10 9.12 4.27
C GLY A 160 -7.32 8.86 5.55
N ILE A 161 -8.12 8.75 6.60
CA ILE A 161 -7.67 8.50 7.97
C ILE A 161 -8.57 7.47 8.65
N ASP A 162 -8.02 6.86 9.68
CA ASP A 162 -8.74 6.00 10.59
C ASP A 162 -9.50 6.85 11.62
N PHE A 163 -10.69 6.40 11.98
CA PHE A 163 -11.52 7.09 12.95
C PHE A 163 -12.40 6.10 13.72
N GLY A 164 -12.51 6.29 15.05
CA GLY A 164 -13.34 5.45 15.89
C GLY A 164 -12.93 3.98 15.93
N GLY A 165 -11.63 3.67 15.73
CA GLY A 165 -11.14 2.29 15.68
C GLY A 165 -11.38 1.58 14.33
N VAL A 166 -11.91 2.29 13.33
CA VAL A 166 -12.19 1.74 11.99
C VAL A 166 -11.23 2.36 10.98
N LYS A 167 -10.58 1.52 10.17
CA LYS A 167 -9.65 1.95 9.12
C LYS A 167 -10.37 2.71 8.00
N ASN A 168 -9.68 3.73 7.46
CA ASN A 168 -10.10 4.48 6.27
C ASN A 168 -11.55 5.00 6.33
N GLN A 169 -12.01 5.36 7.54
CA GLN A 169 -13.42 5.75 7.78
C GLN A 169 -13.74 7.12 7.24
N ILE A 170 -12.79 8.04 7.28
CA ILE A 170 -12.93 9.41 6.80
C ILE A 170 -11.92 9.64 5.69
N GLY A 171 -12.36 10.09 4.52
CA GLY A 171 -11.46 10.30 3.41
C GLY A 171 -12.07 11.12 2.27
N THR A 172 -11.25 11.37 1.28
CA THR A 172 -11.63 12.05 0.04
C THR A 172 -11.13 11.28 -1.17
N PHE A 173 -11.76 11.51 -2.32
CA PHE A 173 -11.19 11.15 -3.61
C PHE A 173 -10.44 12.36 -4.15
N ALA A 174 -9.12 12.39 -3.98
CA ALA A 174 -8.25 13.46 -4.45
C ALA A 174 -7.00 12.87 -5.11
N GLU A 175 -6.82 13.13 -6.39
CA GLU A 175 -5.67 12.63 -7.13
C GLU A 175 -4.43 13.49 -6.88
N ALA A 176 -3.29 12.85 -6.65
CA ALA A 176 -1.99 13.51 -6.64
C ALA A 176 -1.69 14.08 -8.04
N GLU A 177 -1.05 15.25 -8.11
CA GLU A 177 -0.59 15.83 -9.38
C GLU A 177 0.44 14.92 -10.08
N ALA A 178 1.25 14.20 -9.29
CA ALA A 178 2.18 13.18 -9.74
C ALA A 178 2.39 12.09 -8.68
N VAL A 179 2.72 10.88 -9.14
CA VAL A 179 3.24 9.80 -8.29
C VAL A 179 4.61 9.40 -8.83
N LEU A 180 5.65 9.64 -8.03
CA LEU A 180 7.03 9.39 -8.42
C LEU A 180 7.52 8.08 -7.81
N VAL A 181 7.55 7.05 -8.61
CA VAL A 181 7.99 5.71 -8.19
C VAL A 181 9.48 5.56 -8.46
N LYS A 182 10.26 5.40 -7.40
CA LYS A 182 11.70 5.13 -7.44
C LYS A 182 12.00 3.87 -6.64
N PRO A 183 12.29 2.73 -7.30
CA PRO A 183 12.55 1.46 -6.61
C PRO A 183 13.74 1.50 -5.65
N ASP A 184 14.67 2.43 -5.82
CA ASP A 184 15.84 2.60 -4.92
C ASP A 184 15.42 2.86 -3.46
N PHE A 185 14.25 3.46 -3.21
CA PHE A 185 13.75 3.65 -1.85
C PHE A 185 13.54 2.33 -1.10
N LEU A 186 13.36 1.22 -1.81
CA LEU A 186 13.14 -0.10 -1.22
C LEU A 186 14.40 -0.69 -0.56
N ILE A 187 15.58 -0.10 -0.79
CA ILE A 187 16.84 -0.57 -0.18
C ILE A 187 16.82 -0.43 1.36
N THR A 188 16.05 0.54 1.88
CA THR A 188 15.89 0.75 3.32
C THR A 188 14.61 0.16 3.88
N LEU A 189 13.81 -0.52 3.04
CA LEU A 189 12.54 -1.10 3.46
C LEU A 189 12.77 -2.43 4.17
N PRO A 190 12.22 -2.64 5.39
CA PRO A 190 12.25 -3.94 6.06
C PRO A 190 11.63 -5.05 5.19
N GLN A 191 12.19 -6.25 5.27
CA GLN A 191 11.75 -7.39 4.46
C GLN A 191 10.26 -7.70 4.66
N ARG A 192 9.76 -7.62 5.88
CA ARG A 192 8.34 -7.81 6.21
C ARG A 192 7.43 -6.86 5.42
N GLU A 193 7.80 -5.59 5.31
CA GLU A 193 7.07 -4.58 4.52
C GLU A 193 7.19 -4.85 3.01
N LEU A 194 8.33 -5.38 2.55
CA LEU A 194 8.50 -5.78 1.17
C LEU A 194 7.57 -6.94 0.80
N LEU A 195 7.49 -7.96 1.65
CA LEU A 195 6.58 -9.10 1.49
C LEU A 195 5.11 -8.67 1.50
N SER A 196 4.76 -7.71 2.36
CA SER A 196 3.43 -7.09 2.36
C SER A 196 3.09 -6.48 0.99
N GLY A 197 4.02 -5.76 0.37
CA GLY A 197 3.83 -5.23 -0.99
C GLY A 197 3.73 -6.31 -2.08
N LEU A 198 4.48 -7.42 -1.93
CA LEU A 198 4.41 -8.56 -2.86
C LEU A 198 3.01 -9.19 -2.89
N SER A 199 2.31 -9.26 -1.77
CA SER A 199 0.93 -9.77 -1.72
C SER A 199 0.01 -8.97 -2.64
N GLU A 200 0.16 -7.64 -2.70
CA GLU A 200 -0.60 -6.79 -3.62
C GLU A 200 -0.24 -7.02 -5.09
N MET A 201 1.03 -7.29 -5.39
CA MET A 201 1.43 -7.63 -6.76
C MET A 201 0.80 -8.96 -7.21
N LEU A 202 0.77 -9.97 -6.34
CA LEU A 202 0.09 -11.25 -6.62
C LEU A 202 -1.41 -11.08 -6.78
N LYS A 203 -2.05 -10.17 -6.05
CA LYS A 203 -3.46 -9.82 -6.24
C LYS A 203 -3.73 -9.40 -7.69
N TYR A 204 -2.90 -8.53 -8.27
CA TYR A 204 -3.04 -8.18 -9.70
C TYR A 204 -2.88 -9.39 -10.62
N GLY A 205 -2.04 -10.35 -10.24
CA GLY A 205 -1.89 -11.62 -10.93
C GLY A 205 -3.20 -12.39 -11.04
N PHE A 206 -3.95 -12.45 -9.97
CA PHE A 206 -5.24 -13.13 -9.93
C PHE A 206 -6.33 -12.41 -10.70
N VAL A 207 -6.39 -11.07 -10.60
CA VAL A 207 -7.55 -10.34 -11.12
C VAL A 207 -7.35 -9.78 -12.53
N THR A 208 -6.10 -9.70 -13.03
CA THR A 208 -5.83 -9.07 -14.35
C THR A 208 -4.75 -9.75 -15.18
N ASP A 209 -3.51 -9.84 -14.68
CA ASP A 209 -2.32 -10.23 -15.46
C ASP A 209 -1.62 -11.42 -14.82
N ALA A 210 -1.94 -12.64 -15.32
CA ALA A 210 -1.44 -13.90 -14.78
C ALA A 210 0.10 -13.99 -14.67
N ASN A 211 0.86 -13.21 -15.45
CA ASN A 211 2.32 -13.19 -15.36
C ASN A 211 2.80 -12.71 -13.99
N LEU A 212 2.04 -11.86 -13.30
CA LEU A 212 2.34 -11.37 -11.97
C LEU A 212 2.25 -12.45 -10.89
N LEU A 213 1.62 -13.60 -11.17
CA LEU A 213 1.66 -14.73 -10.25
C LEU A 213 3.05 -15.35 -10.10
N ASN A 214 3.99 -15.06 -11.01
CA ASN A 214 5.38 -15.51 -10.93
C ASN A 214 6.30 -14.53 -10.18
N VAL A 215 5.76 -13.44 -9.66
CA VAL A 215 6.53 -12.45 -8.89
C VAL A 215 7.03 -13.07 -7.58
N ASN A 216 8.28 -12.77 -7.25
CA ASN A 216 9.00 -13.19 -6.06
C ASN A 216 10.05 -12.16 -5.65
N LEU A 217 10.84 -12.44 -4.59
CA LEU A 217 11.87 -11.54 -4.06
C LEU A 217 13.02 -11.25 -5.04
N GLU A 218 13.22 -12.07 -6.08
CA GLU A 218 14.32 -11.90 -7.03
C GLU A 218 13.92 -11.01 -8.22
N ASN A 219 12.61 -10.95 -8.56
CA ASN A 219 12.15 -10.30 -9.79
C ASN A 219 11.10 -9.19 -9.60
N TYR A 220 10.61 -8.92 -8.37
CA TYR A 220 9.52 -7.97 -8.13
C TYR A 220 9.77 -6.57 -8.71
N GLN A 221 11.00 -6.08 -8.70
CA GLN A 221 11.33 -4.73 -9.18
C GLN A 221 10.94 -4.52 -10.64
N GLN A 222 11.07 -5.56 -11.48
CA GLN A 222 10.74 -5.51 -12.91
C GLN A 222 9.24 -5.33 -13.17
N HIS A 223 8.41 -5.62 -12.18
CA HIS A 223 6.95 -5.62 -12.28
C HIS A 223 6.27 -4.42 -11.59
N ILE A 224 7.03 -3.57 -10.87
CA ILE A 224 6.46 -2.42 -10.14
C ILE A 224 5.70 -1.50 -11.10
N VAL A 225 6.32 -1.12 -12.22
CA VAL A 225 5.70 -0.24 -13.23
C VAL A 225 4.42 -0.86 -13.78
N ARG A 226 4.47 -2.16 -14.10
CA ARG A 226 3.31 -2.89 -14.63
C ARG A 226 2.13 -2.90 -13.65
N CYS A 227 2.37 -3.15 -12.38
CA CYS A 227 1.33 -3.09 -11.34
C CYS A 227 0.71 -1.69 -11.26
N GLY A 228 1.54 -0.64 -11.25
CA GLY A 228 1.07 0.74 -11.24
C GLY A 228 0.24 1.11 -12.49
N GLU A 229 0.62 0.62 -13.67
CA GLU A 229 -0.16 0.78 -14.91
C GLU A 229 -1.52 0.12 -14.81
N ILE A 230 -1.57 -1.14 -14.37
CA ILE A 230 -2.83 -1.88 -14.16
C ILE A 230 -3.75 -1.09 -13.24
N LYS A 231 -3.24 -0.64 -12.09
CA LYS A 231 -4.04 0.15 -11.15
C LYS A 231 -4.56 1.43 -11.77
N ARG A 232 -3.70 2.20 -12.43
CA ARG A 232 -4.06 3.44 -13.09
C ARG A 232 -5.16 3.22 -14.13
N ASP A 233 -5.05 2.18 -14.95
CA ASP A 233 -6.01 1.88 -16.00
C ASP A 233 -7.38 1.48 -15.45
N ILE A 234 -7.42 0.76 -14.33
CA ILE A 234 -8.64 0.41 -13.61
C ILE A 234 -9.26 1.65 -12.98
N VAL A 235 -8.46 2.48 -12.30
CA VAL A 235 -8.92 3.73 -11.68
C VAL A 235 -9.44 4.72 -12.71
N ALA A 236 -8.79 4.85 -13.87
CA ALA A 236 -9.25 5.74 -14.95
C ALA A 236 -10.66 5.35 -15.45
N LYS A 237 -11.03 4.06 -15.41
CA LYS A 237 -12.35 3.56 -15.81
C LYS A 237 -13.39 3.68 -14.68
N ASP A 238 -12.95 3.69 -13.42
CA ASP A 238 -13.84 3.77 -12.26
C ASP A 238 -13.15 4.51 -11.10
N PRO A 239 -13.07 5.85 -11.16
CA PRO A 239 -12.35 6.66 -10.17
C PRO A 239 -12.91 6.55 -8.75
N THR A 240 -14.23 6.34 -8.61
CA THR A 240 -14.95 6.36 -7.33
C THR A 240 -15.36 4.97 -6.82
N GLU A 241 -14.85 3.89 -7.45
CA GLU A 241 -15.07 2.50 -7.01
C GLU A 241 -16.55 2.10 -6.92
N LYS A 242 -17.30 2.42 -7.96
CA LYS A 242 -18.72 2.03 -8.07
C LYS A 242 -18.94 0.80 -8.96
N GLY A 243 -17.89 0.26 -9.56
CA GLY A 243 -17.97 -0.80 -10.54
C GLY A 243 -16.67 -1.58 -10.69
N LEU A 244 -15.96 -1.37 -11.81
CA LEU A 244 -14.78 -2.18 -12.18
C LEU A 244 -13.70 -2.19 -11.11
N ARG A 245 -13.44 -1.05 -10.45
CA ARG A 245 -12.38 -0.93 -9.45
C ARG A 245 -12.57 -1.88 -8.26
N ASN A 246 -13.81 -2.36 -8.02
CA ASN A 246 -14.07 -3.33 -6.95
C ASN A 246 -13.29 -4.63 -7.12
N ILE A 247 -12.84 -5.02 -8.33
CA ILE A 247 -12.03 -6.23 -8.53
C ILE A 247 -10.74 -6.21 -7.71
N LEU A 248 -10.21 -5.02 -7.41
CA LEU A 248 -9.03 -4.82 -6.57
C LEU A 248 -9.26 -5.20 -5.10
N ASN A 249 -10.51 -5.47 -4.71
CA ASN A 249 -10.85 -5.96 -3.37
C ASN A 249 -10.79 -7.50 -3.26
N PHE A 250 -10.25 -8.22 -4.25
CA PHE A 250 -9.98 -9.64 -4.13
C PHE A 250 -9.09 -9.92 -2.92
N GLY A 251 -9.51 -10.82 -2.03
CA GLY A 251 -8.86 -11.09 -0.75
C GLY A 251 -9.12 -10.05 0.35
N HIS A 252 -9.58 -8.84 0.03
CA HIS A 252 -9.67 -7.74 1.01
C HIS A 252 -10.87 -7.86 1.95
N THR A 253 -11.98 -8.49 1.56
CA THR A 253 -13.14 -8.61 2.45
C THR A 253 -12.77 -9.33 3.75
N LEU A 254 -12.12 -10.50 3.66
CA LEU A 254 -11.60 -11.20 4.83
C LEU A 254 -10.27 -10.62 5.31
N GLY A 255 -9.41 -10.14 4.41
CA GLY A 255 -8.15 -9.49 4.77
C GLY A 255 -8.33 -8.33 5.74
N HIS A 256 -9.26 -7.41 5.49
CA HIS A 256 -9.55 -6.29 6.40
C HIS A 256 -10.14 -6.76 7.75
N ALA A 257 -10.95 -7.81 7.74
CA ALA A 257 -11.49 -8.37 8.98
C ALA A 257 -10.38 -8.99 9.85
N LEU A 258 -9.46 -9.75 9.22
CA LEU A 258 -8.26 -10.32 9.84
C LEU A 258 -7.33 -9.23 10.38
N GLU A 259 -7.03 -8.22 9.56
CA GLU A 259 -6.20 -7.08 9.94
C GLU A 259 -6.79 -6.35 11.15
N SER A 260 -8.10 -6.06 11.11
CA SER A 260 -8.79 -5.36 12.21
C SER A 260 -8.81 -6.18 13.50
N HIS A 261 -8.99 -7.50 13.41
CA HIS A 261 -8.92 -8.39 14.56
C HIS A 261 -7.51 -8.41 15.16
N CYS A 262 -6.49 -8.62 14.32
CA CYS A 262 -5.10 -8.73 14.76
C CYS A 262 -4.51 -7.41 15.28
N LEU A 263 -5.06 -6.24 14.92
CA LEU A 263 -4.64 -4.96 15.51
C LEU A 263 -4.80 -4.91 17.04
N THR A 264 -5.69 -5.72 17.60
CA THR A 264 -5.93 -5.79 19.06
C THR A 264 -5.10 -6.85 19.76
N THR A 265 -4.31 -7.63 19.01
CA THR A 265 -3.45 -8.71 19.54
C THR A 265 -2.03 -8.22 19.79
N ALA A 266 -1.21 -9.09 20.39
CA ALA A 266 0.22 -8.83 20.60
C ALA A 266 1.02 -8.81 19.27
N HIS A 267 0.51 -9.46 18.23
CA HIS A 267 1.17 -9.68 16.95
C HIS A 267 0.28 -9.15 15.79
N PRO A 268 0.23 -7.82 15.58
CA PRO A 268 -0.59 -7.23 14.53
C PRO A 268 -0.06 -7.63 13.15
N LEU A 269 -0.98 -8.02 12.27
CA LEU A 269 -0.67 -8.28 10.86
C LEU A 269 -0.46 -6.98 10.10
N LEU A 270 0.51 -6.97 9.19
CA LEU A 270 0.58 -5.95 8.14
C LEU A 270 -0.55 -6.16 7.13
N HIS A 271 -0.91 -5.09 6.43
CA HIS A 271 -1.98 -5.13 5.42
C HIS A 271 -1.81 -6.27 4.41
N GLY A 272 -0.63 -6.38 3.80
CA GLY A 272 -0.39 -7.43 2.79
C GLY A 272 -0.35 -8.85 3.36
N GLU A 273 0.01 -9.03 4.64
CA GLU A 273 -0.09 -10.32 5.32
C GLU A 273 -1.56 -10.73 5.49
N ALA A 274 -2.39 -9.80 5.94
CA ALA A 274 -3.83 -10.02 6.06
C ALA A 274 -4.50 -10.25 4.70
N VAL A 275 -4.08 -9.52 3.66
CA VAL A 275 -4.56 -9.72 2.28
C VAL A 275 -4.10 -11.06 1.72
N ALA A 276 -2.87 -11.53 2.02
CA ALA A 276 -2.40 -12.84 1.61
C ALA A 276 -3.28 -13.97 2.18
N LEU A 277 -3.58 -13.93 3.46
CA LEU A 277 -4.52 -14.87 4.09
C LEU A 277 -5.94 -14.71 3.54
N GLY A 278 -6.38 -13.49 3.33
CA GLY A 278 -7.69 -13.20 2.73
C GLY A 278 -7.82 -13.70 1.30
N MET A 279 -6.73 -13.69 0.50
CA MET A 279 -6.72 -14.29 -0.84
C MET A 279 -6.81 -15.81 -0.78
N GLU A 280 -6.16 -16.49 0.18
CA GLU A 280 -6.31 -17.94 0.37
C GLU A 280 -7.78 -18.30 0.62
N ALA A 281 -8.43 -17.62 1.57
CA ALA A 281 -9.84 -17.82 1.85
C ALA A 281 -10.73 -17.48 0.65
N ALA A 282 -10.44 -16.40 -0.09
CA ALA A 282 -11.18 -16.02 -1.29
C ALA A 282 -11.02 -17.03 -2.43
N LEU A 283 -9.86 -17.66 -2.60
CA LEU A 283 -9.64 -18.75 -3.55
C LEU A 283 -10.46 -19.99 -3.17
N TRP A 284 -10.47 -20.35 -1.89
CA TRP A 284 -11.32 -21.44 -1.40
C TRP A 284 -12.80 -21.16 -1.68
N LEU A 285 -13.28 -19.94 -1.40
CA LEU A 285 -14.64 -19.52 -1.72
C LEU A 285 -14.90 -19.55 -3.24
N SER A 286 -13.92 -19.16 -4.06
CA SER A 286 -14.02 -19.18 -5.52
C SER A 286 -14.24 -20.60 -6.07
N ILE A 287 -13.57 -21.58 -5.48
CA ILE A 287 -13.79 -23.01 -5.84
C ILE A 287 -15.24 -23.40 -5.54
N LYS A 288 -15.77 -23.03 -4.37
CA LYS A 288 -17.12 -23.42 -3.93
C LYS A 288 -18.25 -22.66 -4.64
N GLN A 289 -18.05 -21.39 -4.96
CA GLN A 289 -19.09 -20.50 -5.47
C GLN A 289 -19.02 -20.27 -6.99
N CYS A 290 -17.81 -20.31 -7.57
CA CYS A 290 -17.59 -19.94 -8.97
C CYS A 290 -16.98 -21.06 -9.81
N GLY A 291 -16.66 -22.23 -9.23
CA GLY A 291 -16.08 -23.35 -9.94
C GLY A 291 -14.63 -23.16 -10.35
N LEU A 292 -13.86 -22.33 -9.63
CA LEU A 292 -12.43 -22.17 -9.84
C LEU A 292 -11.73 -23.53 -9.71
N ASP A 293 -10.73 -23.80 -10.56
CA ASP A 293 -9.87 -24.99 -10.46
C ASP A 293 -9.13 -25.01 -9.11
N GLU A 294 -9.24 -26.12 -8.39
CA GLU A 294 -8.57 -26.32 -7.09
C GLU A 294 -7.04 -26.20 -7.19
N GLN A 295 -6.47 -26.43 -8.36
CA GLN A 295 -5.02 -26.32 -8.55
C GLN A 295 -4.54 -24.89 -8.33
N VAL A 296 -5.36 -23.87 -8.60
CA VAL A 296 -5.04 -22.46 -8.37
C VAL A 296 -4.79 -22.18 -6.89
N LEU A 297 -5.63 -22.72 -6.00
CA LEU A 297 -5.44 -22.60 -4.55
C LEU A 297 -4.16 -23.33 -4.12
N LYS A 298 -3.96 -24.58 -4.54
CA LYS A 298 -2.76 -25.37 -4.22
C LYS A 298 -1.45 -24.68 -4.66
N ASP A 299 -1.47 -23.99 -5.80
CA ASP A 299 -0.30 -23.28 -6.30
C ASP A 299 -0.07 -21.97 -5.52
N TYR A 300 -1.13 -21.32 -5.04
CA TYR A 300 -1.01 -20.15 -4.17
C TYR A 300 -0.49 -20.53 -2.78
N GLU A 301 -0.96 -21.61 -2.20
CA GLU A 301 -0.51 -22.12 -0.89
C GLU A 301 1.00 -22.35 -0.81
N LYS A 302 1.64 -22.72 -1.92
CA LYS A 302 3.12 -22.84 -2.02
C LYS A 302 3.86 -21.50 -1.85
N LYS A 303 3.16 -20.38 -2.05
CA LYS A 303 3.74 -19.02 -1.94
C LYS A 303 3.55 -18.43 -0.54
N LEU A 304 2.53 -18.86 0.19
CA LEU A 304 2.20 -18.30 1.50
C LEU A 304 3.34 -18.38 2.52
N PRO A 305 4.12 -19.48 2.62
CA PRO A 305 5.27 -19.54 3.54
C PRO A 305 6.30 -18.43 3.30
N MET A 306 6.52 -18.03 2.05
CA MET A 306 7.39 -16.90 1.72
C MET A 306 6.73 -15.58 2.14
N LEU A 307 5.47 -15.35 1.75
CA LEU A 307 4.76 -14.09 2.02
C LEU A 307 4.59 -13.81 3.51
N LEU A 308 4.48 -14.85 4.33
CA LEU A 308 4.23 -14.78 5.76
C LEU A 308 5.47 -15.12 6.61
N SER A 309 6.65 -15.23 5.99
CA SER A 309 7.88 -15.68 6.67
C SER A 309 8.33 -14.78 7.82
N GLU A 310 7.96 -13.49 7.80
CA GLU A 310 8.29 -12.51 8.83
C GLU A 310 7.08 -12.21 9.76
N ALA A 311 5.93 -12.85 9.51
CA ALA A 311 4.72 -12.66 10.30
C ALA A 311 4.67 -13.66 11.47
N GLU A 312 4.29 -13.18 12.64
CA GLU A 312 3.95 -14.03 13.76
C GLU A 312 2.42 -14.17 13.83
N ILE A 313 1.90 -15.27 13.29
CA ILE A 313 0.46 -15.51 13.19
C ILE A 313 0.02 -16.44 14.29
N THR A 314 -0.89 -15.95 15.14
CA THR A 314 -1.41 -16.68 16.31
C THR A 314 -2.90 -16.98 16.21
N LEU A 315 -3.45 -17.01 14.96
CA LEU A 315 -4.87 -17.29 14.72
C LEU A 315 -5.25 -18.72 15.08
N SER A 316 -6.41 -18.87 15.70
CA SER A 316 -7.01 -20.12 16.12
C SER A 316 -8.50 -20.17 15.79
N GLU A 317 -9.16 -21.31 15.98
CA GLU A 317 -10.61 -21.42 15.78
C GLU A 317 -11.42 -20.45 16.68
N ALA A 318 -10.88 -20.06 17.84
CA ALA A 318 -11.54 -19.10 18.73
C ALA A 318 -11.64 -17.68 18.13
N ASP A 319 -10.80 -17.37 17.16
CA ASP A 319 -10.77 -16.05 16.50
C ASP A 319 -11.80 -15.93 15.38
N ILE A 320 -12.41 -17.02 14.93
CA ILE A 320 -13.32 -17.05 13.79
C ILE A 320 -14.55 -16.17 14.03
N GLU A 321 -15.23 -16.34 15.18
CA GLU A 321 -16.44 -15.54 15.49
C GLU A 321 -16.12 -14.05 15.64
N PRO A 322 -15.05 -13.62 16.33
CA PRO A 322 -14.60 -12.22 16.30
C PRO A 322 -14.33 -11.69 14.89
N ILE A 323 -13.64 -12.45 14.02
CA ILE A 323 -13.34 -12.04 12.64
C ILE A 323 -14.64 -11.86 11.83
N LEU A 324 -15.60 -12.80 11.95
CA LEU A 324 -16.92 -12.68 11.33
C LEU A 324 -17.69 -11.44 11.81
N GLY A 325 -17.51 -11.04 13.07
CA GLY A 325 -18.08 -9.82 13.62
C GLY A 325 -17.63 -8.54 12.88
N TYR A 326 -16.38 -8.48 12.45
CA TYR A 326 -15.88 -7.33 11.65
C TYR A 326 -16.50 -7.26 10.25
N LEU A 327 -16.88 -8.40 9.66
CA LEU A 327 -17.55 -8.41 8.35
C LEU A 327 -18.94 -7.77 8.41
N ALA A 328 -19.66 -7.90 9.52
CA ALA A 328 -20.99 -7.33 9.66
C ALA A 328 -20.99 -5.78 9.59
N HIS A 329 -19.88 -5.15 9.93
CA HIS A 329 -19.71 -3.69 9.93
C HIS A 329 -19.14 -3.13 8.63
N ASP A 330 -18.80 -3.95 7.62
CA ASP A 330 -18.27 -3.47 6.34
C ASP A 330 -19.35 -2.70 5.56
N LYS A 331 -19.01 -1.47 5.15
CA LYS A 331 -19.87 -0.56 4.39
C LYS A 331 -20.33 -1.10 3.03
N LYS A 332 -19.69 -2.13 2.51
CA LYS A 332 -19.99 -2.77 1.22
C LYS A 332 -21.16 -3.74 1.28
N ASN A 333 -21.60 -4.11 2.49
CA ASN A 333 -22.69 -5.05 2.65
C ASN A 333 -24.02 -4.45 2.17
N LYS A 334 -24.62 -5.08 1.16
CA LYS A 334 -25.99 -4.81 0.73
C LYS A 334 -26.93 -5.79 1.44
N GLY A 335 -27.57 -5.35 2.53
CA GLY A 335 -28.38 -6.22 3.37
C GLY A 335 -27.55 -6.93 4.45
N GLU A 336 -27.98 -8.12 4.89
CA GLU A 336 -27.36 -8.87 5.99
C GLU A 336 -26.18 -9.77 5.58
N LYS A 337 -25.83 -9.85 4.28
CA LYS A 337 -24.82 -10.80 3.79
C LYS A 337 -23.61 -10.10 3.20
N PRO A 338 -22.38 -10.54 3.58
CA PRO A 338 -21.14 -10.02 3.02
C PRO A 338 -21.01 -10.29 1.51
N GLN A 339 -20.40 -9.34 0.80
CA GLN A 339 -20.12 -9.44 -0.63
C GLN A 339 -18.63 -9.59 -0.88
N PHE A 340 -18.30 -10.46 -1.84
CA PHE A 340 -16.93 -10.80 -2.18
C PHE A 340 -16.63 -10.53 -3.65
N VAL A 341 -15.36 -10.28 -3.91
CA VAL A 341 -14.77 -10.51 -5.23
C VAL A 341 -14.19 -11.92 -5.22
N LEU A 342 -14.67 -12.76 -6.12
CA LEU A 342 -14.21 -14.14 -6.29
C LEU A 342 -13.73 -14.35 -7.74
N LEU A 343 -13.24 -15.53 -8.07
CA LEU A 343 -12.68 -15.85 -9.39
C LEU A 343 -13.41 -17.03 -10.03
N GLU A 344 -13.81 -16.91 -11.31
CA GLU A 344 -14.16 -18.06 -12.17
C GLU A 344 -12.89 -18.73 -12.73
N ALA A 345 -11.88 -17.92 -13.02
CA ALA A 345 -10.54 -18.34 -13.45
C ALA A 345 -9.56 -17.20 -13.17
N ILE A 346 -8.25 -17.44 -13.25
CA ILE A 346 -7.23 -16.39 -13.20
C ILE A 346 -7.52 -15.35 -14.29
N GLY A 347 -7.53 -14.06 -13.91
CA GLY A 347 -7.87 -12.95 -14.79
C GLY A 347 -9.38 -12.78 -15.08
N LYS A 348 -10.23 -13.57 -14.41
CA LYS A 348 -11.71 -13.50 -14.56
C LYS A 348 -12.38 -13.29 -13.21
N PRO A 349 -12.25 -12.10 -12.60
CA PRO A 349 -12.89 -11.78 -11.33
C PRO A 349 -14.39 -11.55 -11.49
N VAL A 350 -15.17 -12.11 -10.56
CA VAL A 350 -16.62 -11.92 -10.39
C VAL A 350 -16.82 -11.05 -9.16
N ARG A 351 -17.57 -9.96 -9.32
CA ARG A 351 -17.87 -9.00 -8.26
C ARG A 351 -19.22 -9.28 -7.61
N ASP A 352 -19.39 -8.71 -6.44
CA ASP A 352 -20.67 -8.69 -5.74
C ASP A 352 -21.24 -10.10 -5.47
N VAL A 353 -20.35 -11.10 -5.28
CA VAL A 353 -20.76 -12.48 -4.95
C VAL A 353 -21.18 -12.52 -3.49
N THR A 354 -22.46 -12.80 -3.25
CA THR A 354 -22.99 -12.94 -1.90
C THR A 354 -22.68 -14.33 -1.35
N VAL A 355 -22.05 -14.41 -0.19
CA VAL A 355 -21.69 -15.65 0.48
C VAL A 355 -22.37 -15.71 1.85
N ASP A 356 -22.93 -16.85 2.23
CA ASP A 356 -23.50 -17.05 3.56
C ASP A 356 -22.41 -17.22 4.63
N TYR A 357 -22.76 -16.87 5.88
CA TYR A 357 -21.82 -16.90 7.00
C TYR A 357 -21.24 -18.28 7.29
N ASP A 358 -22.00 -19.38 7.09
CA ASP A 358 -21.52 -20.74 7.30
C ASP A 358 -20.43 -21.11 6.28
N THR A 359 -20.60 -20.69 5.03
CA THR A 359 -19.58 -20.90 3.99
C THR A 359 -18.34 -20.06 4.25
N ILE A 360 -18.49 -18.80 4.69
CA ILE A 360 -17.37 -17.94 5.10
C ILE A 360 -16.61 -18.56 6.28
N LYS A 361 -17.33 -19.02 7.29
CA LYS A 361 -16.76 -19.69 8.46
C LYS A 361 -15.88 -20.88 8.05
N ARG A 362 -16.37 -21.74 7.15
CA ARG A 362 -15.60 -22.87 6.63
C ARG A 362 -14.34 -22.44 5.88
N SER A 363 -14.36 -21.32 5.18
CA SER A 363 -13.16 -20.79 4.51
C SER A 363 -12.10 -20.32 5.52
N LEU A 364 -12.52 -19.72 6.64
CA LEU A 364 -11.63 -19.36 7.73
C LEU A 364 -11.09 -20.59 8.48
N GLU A 365 -11.94 -21.58 8.75
CA GLU A 365 -11.53 -22.86 9.33
C GLU A 365 -10.47 -23.54 8.46
N TYR A 366 -10.69 -23.58 7.15
CA TYR A 366 -9.72 -24.12 6.19
C TYR A 366 -8.39 -23.39 6.27
N MET A 367 -8.40 -22.07 6.15
CA MET A 367 -7.20 -21.21 6.20
C MET A 367 -6.41 -21.41 7.51
N ILE A 368 -7.09 -21.38 8.66
CA ILE A 368 -6.45 -21.54 9.99
C ILE A 368 -5.83 -22.94 10.12
N ASN A 369 -6.54 -23.99 9.70
CA ASN A 369 -6.07 -25.35 9.77
C ASN A 369 -4.88 -25.63 8.84
N GLU A 370 -4.88 -25.09 7.63
CA GLU A 370 -3.75 -25.21 6.72
C GLU A 370 -2.54 -24.41 7.21
N TYR A 371 -2.76 -23.20 7.76
CA TYR A 371 -1.67 -22.43 8.35
C TYR A 371 -1.02 -23.15 9.55
N GLY A 372 -1.80 -23.75 10.43
CA GLY A 372 -1.29 -24.53 11.58
C GLY A 372 -0.48 -25.78 11.22
N LYS A 373 -0.50 -26.19 9.93
CA LYS A 373 0.31 -27.30 9.40
C LYS A 373 1.62 -26.83 8.74
N ARG A 374 1.76 -25.54 8.50
CA ARG A 374 2.94 -24.91 7.84
C ARG A 374 3.96 -24.43 8.85
#